data_501c71e34083398bd7ab7edf619a0eb2
#
_entry.id   501c71e34083398bd7ab7edf619a0eb2
#
_cell.length_a   1.000
_cell.length_b   1.000
_cell.length_c   1.000
_cell.angle_alpha   90.00
_cell.angle_beta   90.00
_cell.angle_gamma   90.00
#
_symmetry.space_group_name_H-M   'P 1'
#
loop_
_entity.id
_entity.type
_entity.pdbx_description
1 polymer ?
#
loop_
_entity_poly.entity_id
_entity_poly.type
_entity_poly.pdbx_seq_one_letter_code
_entity_poly.pdbx_strand_id
1 'polypeptide(L)'
;MELTRRNFVIGAAAALTVAGTSKAALADGEATNSWLGDPTVVADDEILEVKEADVIVVGAGPAGFCAAASAAEGGLSVIMIEKDAEFNANGGAMFFVNSSYQKEIGYEVDEAQAGSLFLELMGKKVDQSQVWRFFDRSGEAGDWFAGIMDKYGMHPVMQGIGYQLDPNNNAIPGTLAFYGGPNTPTDVTDYDPYTCDLGLGYVPMVDYLNAIADYVGGMGVQVEYGTTSEYLLRGDDGRVEGLVAGTEAGHVRYTAKVGVVMAAGDYGANAEMMGTWCNTVARSNGNIMIATPNTGDLLKQAMWIGAVMQPWQDHAPSCFVGDAHPIWNLNVNAAGQRFTNEYTSTSSLANAIIRQKDCKNYALFNQKYATQLPAVPGIIGGEVPTPEQLIEAWDKLVEAGLYVKADTIEEVAEKLGLDPGTVVATVERYNEM
;
A
#
# COMPACT_ATOMS: atom_id res chain seq x y z
N MET A 1 -13.14 12.51 -23.82
CA MET A 1 -14.32 11.60 -23.76
C MET A 1 -15.57 12.46 -23.75
N GLU A 2 -16.41 12.37 -24.79
CA GLU A 2 -17.63 13.17 -24.88
C GLU A 2 -18.74 12.53 -24.04
N LEU A 3 -19.11 13.15 -22.94
CA LEU A 3 -20.27 12.78 -22.13
C LEU A 3 -21.53 13.33 -22.81
N THR A 4 -22.28 12.48 -23.50
CA THR A 4 -23.52 12.89 -24.18
C THR A 4 -24.72 12.76 -23.24
N ARG A 5 -25.80 13.53 -23.49
CA ARG A 5 -27.03 13.61 -22.66
C ARG A 5 -27.83 12.30 -22.51
N ARG A 6 -27.39 11.17 -23.08
CA ARG A 6 -28.06 9.89 -23.01
C ARG A 6 -27.14 8.81 -22.44
N ASN A 7 -27.66 8.02 -21.47
CA ASN A 7 -27.05 6.86 -20.85
C ASN A 7 -25.95 7.19 -19.81
N PHE A 8 -26.33 7.72 -18.66
CA PHE A 8 -25.45 7.93 -17.51
C PHE A 8 -25.61 6.82 -16.45
N VAL A 9 -24.51 6.27 -16.00
CA VAL A 9 -24.40 5.52 -14.74
C VAL A 9 -23.52 6.32 -13.81
N ILE A 10 -23.93 6.54 -12.58
CA ILE A 10 -23.15 7.25 -11.59
C ILE A 10 -22.91 6.39 -10.38
N GLY A 11 -21.63 6.27 -10.03
CA GLY A 11 -21.21 5.82 -8.73
C GLY A 11 -21.24 6.98 -7.73
N ALA A 12 -22.11 6.94 -6.74
CA ALA A 12 -21.82 7.64 -5.53
C ALA A 12 -20.69 6.87 -4.83
N ALA A 13 -19.59 7.52 -4.46
CA ALA A 13 -18.68 6.91 -3.51
C ALA A 13 -19.46 6.76 -2.20
N ALA A 14 -20.17 5.64 -2.07
CA ALA A 14 -20.74 5.27 -0.81
C ALA A 14 -19.56 5.04 0.12
N ALA A 15 -19.47 5.83 1.18
CA ALA A 15 -18.67 5.45 2.32
C ALA A 15 -19.02 3.99 2.62
N LEU A 16 -18.11 3.08 2.36
CA LEU A 16 -18.21 1.69 2.82
C LEU A 16 -18.24 1.79 4.34
N THR A 17 -19.44 1.86 4.90
CA THR A 17 -19.63 1.56 6.30
C THR A 17 -19.47 0.05 6.45
N VAL A 18 -18.21 -0.38 6.51
CA VAL A 18 -17.91 -1.64 7.18
C VAL A 18 -18.37 -1.42 8.62
N ALA A 19 -19.45 -2.10 9.00
CA ALA A 19 -19.94 -2.12 10.37
C ALA A 19 -18.91 -2.90 11.23
N GLY A 20 -17.80 -2.26 11.48
CA GLY A 20 -16.86 -2.55 12.54
C GLY A 20 -16.93 -1.37 13.49
N THR A 21 -17.64 -1.54 14.58
CA THR A 21 -17.82 -0.54 15.62
C THR A 21 -16.51 -0.25 16.35
N SER A 22 -15.71 0.62 15.81
CA SER A 22 -14.81 1.43 16.61
C SER A 22 -14.98 2.89 16.21
N LYS A 23 -15.95 3.55 16.84
CA LYS A 23 -15.90 5.00 16.94
C LYS A 23 -14.64 5.34 17.75
N ALA A 24 -13.55 5.65 17.07
CA ALA A 24 -12.48 6.39 17.68
C ALA A 24 -13.07 7.76 18.04
N ALA A 25 -13.36 7.98 19.29
CA ALA A 25 -13.68 9.30 19.80
C ALA A 25 -12.39 10.12 19.70
N LEU A 26 -12.29 10.96 18.68
CA LEU A 26 -11.28 12.01 18.66
C LEU A 26 -11.63 12.98 19.77
N ALA A 27 -10.85 12.96 20.84
CA ALA A 27 -10.99 13.90 21.92
C ALA A 27 -10.56 15.28 21.42
N ASP A 28 -11.46 16.28 21.53
CA ASP A 28 -11.10 17.68 21.53
C ASP A 28 -10.25 17.95 22.79
N GLY A 29 -8.94 17.89 22.64
CA GLY A 29 -8.00 18.18 23.73
C GLY A 29 -6.60 18.39 23.15
N GLU A 30 -5.82 19.24 23.79
CA GLU A 30 -4.39 19.42 23.50
C GLU A 30 -3.77 18.03 23.26
N ALA A 31 -3.04 17.87 22.14
CA ALA A 31 -2.40 16.63 21.76
C ALA A 31 -1.33 16.25 22.83
N THR A 32 -1.79 15.65 23.91
CA THR A 32 -0.90 14.91 24.80
C THR A 32 -0.48 13.68 24.00
N ASN A 33 0.83 13.44 23.87
CA ASN A 33 1.38 12.21 23.28
C ASN A 33 1.08 11.00 24.20
N SER A 34 -0.17 10.87 24.66
CA SER A 34 -0.61 9.84 25.60
C SER A 34 -0.40 8.42 25.04
N TRP A 35 -0.44 8.30 23.72
CA TRP A 35 -0.17 7.04 23.01
C TRP A 35 1.29 6.58 23.13
N LEU A 36 2.24 7.48 23.41
CA LEU A 36 3.65 7.12 23.53
C LEU A 36 3.88 6.30 24.80
N GLY A 37 3.33 6.74 25.93
CA GLY A 37 3.58 6.11 27.24
C GLY A 37 5.06 6.05 27.60
N ASP A 38 5.35 5.22 28.60
CA ASP A 38 6.71 4.89 29.04
C ASP A 38 6.93 3.39 28.92
N PRO A 39 8.17 2.92 28.69
CA PRO A 39 8.47 1.50 28.68
C PRO A 39 8.24 0.88 30.06
N THR A 40 7.58 -0.26 30.12
CA THR A 40 7.56 -1.09 31.32
C THR A 40 8.87 -1.87 31.37
N VAL A 41 9.82 -1.39 32.15
CA VAL A 41 11.12 -2.05 32.25
C VAL A 41 10.98 -3.30 33.13
N VAL A 42 11.36 -4.43 32.56
CA VAL A 42 11.37 -5.74 33.22
C VAL A 42 12.62 -5.85 34.12
N ALA A 43 12.46 -6.34 35.35
CA ALA A 43 13.58 -6.56 36.25
C ALA A 43 14.47 -7.73 35.76
N ASP A 44 15.76 -7.68 36.08
CA ASP A 44 16.71 -8.70 35.59
C ASP A 44 16.37 -10.11 36.07
N ASP A 45 15.76 -10.26 37.23
CA ASP A 45 15.32 -11.55 37.78
C ASP A 45 14.02 -12.09 37.18
N GLU A 46 13.32 -11.26 36.36
CA GLU A 46 12.16 -11.65 35.58
C GLU A 46 12.54 -12.09 34.15
N ILE A 47 13.81 -11.92 33.76
CA ILE A 47 14.33 -12.38 32.47
C ILE A 47 14.61 -13.88 32.55
N LEU A 48 13.85 -14.68 31.81
CA LEU A 48 13.97 -16.15 31.83
C LEU A 48 15.18 -16.65 31.06
N GLU A 49 15.53 -15.97 29.97
CA GLU A 49 16.58 -16.37 29.03
C GLU A 49 17.24 -15.16 28.39
N VAL A 50 18.52 -15.30 28.06
CA VAL A 50 19.26 -14.35 27.24
C VAL A 50 19.69 -15.04 25.97
N LYS A 51 19.28 -14.54 24.81
CA LYS A 51 19.67 -15.02 23.49
C LYS A 51 20.57 -14.00 22.81
N GLU A 52 21.51 -14.48 22.01
CA GLU A 52 22.49 -13.65 21.34
C GLU A 52 22.61 -13.99 19.86
N ALA A 53 22.65 -12.97 19.01
CA ALA A 53 22.97 -13.09 17.60
C ALA A 53 23.74 -11.84 17.12
N ASP A 54 24.25 -11.88 15.91
CA ASP A 54 24.84 -10.69 15.31
C ASP A 54 23.76 -9.66 15.01
N VAL A 55 22.64 -10.11 14.45
CA VAL A 55 21.50 -9.24 14.10
C VAL A 55 20.20 -9.79 14.71
N ILE A 56 19.42 -8.93 15.32
CA ILE A 56 18.05 -9.21 15.73
C ILE A 56 17.12 -8.50 14.76
N VAL A 57 16.18 -9.22 14.15
CA VAL A 57 15.16 -8.67 13.24
C VAL A 57 13.82 -8.71 13.93
N VAL A 58 13.13 -7.56 14.02
CA VAL A 58 11.81 -7.46 14.66
C VAL A 58 10.73 -7.29 13.59
N GLY A 59 9.91 -8.32 13.44
CA GLY A 59 8.82 -8.44 12.48
C GLY A 59 9.14 -9.41 11.35
N ALA A 60 8.28 -10.41 11.13
CA ALA A 60 8.37 -11.44 10.08
C ALA A 60 7.50 -11.08 8.87
N GLY A 61 7.48 -9.82 8.47
CA GLY A 61 6.92 -9.36 7.21
C GLY A 61 7.95 -9.41 6.07
N PRO A 62 7.59 -8.96 4.84
CA PRO A 62 8.49 -8.96 3.69
C PRO A 62 9.83 -8.25 3.95
N ALA A 63 9.79 -7.11 4.61
CA ALA A 63 11.00 -6.34 4.96
C ALA A 63 11.91 -7.12 5.92
N GLY A 64 11.33 -7.77 6.94
CA GLY A 64 12.08 -8.54 7.91
C GLY A 64 12.76 -9.75 7.29
N PHE A 65 12.04 -10.53 6.49
CA PHE A 65 12.61 -11.68 5.79
C PHE A 65 13.72 -11.27 4.80
N CYS A 66 13.54 -10.20 4.04
CA CYS A 66 14.60 -9.70 3.16
C CYS A 66 15.85 -9.24 3.94
N ALA A 67 15.65 -8.57 5.07
CA ALA A 67 16.76 -8.15 5.93
C ALA A 67 17.49 -9.35 6.55
N ALA A 68 16.75 -10.35 7.03
CA ALA A 68 17.31 -11.58 7.59
C ALA A 68 18.08 -12.38 6.52
N ALA A 69 17.54 -12.51 5.31
CA ALA A 69 18.20 -13.17 4.21
C ALA A 69 19.52 -12.48 3.85
N SER A 70 19.50 -11.16 3.66
CA SER A 70 20.70 -10.39 3.33
C SER A 70 21.77 -10.47 4.42
N ALA A 71 21.37 -10.43 5.70
CA ALA A 71 22.32 -10.56 6.83
C ALA A 71 22.94 -11.97 6.89
N ALA A 72 22.11 -13.02 6.72
CA ALA A 72 22.58 -14.40 6.72
C ALA A 72 23.49 -14.72 5.53
N GLU A 73 23.18 -14.23 4.33
CA GLU A 73 24.07 -14.31 3.15
C GLU A 73 25.43 -13.62 3.41
N GLY A 74 25.41 -12.55 4.20
CA GLY A 74 26.64 -11.88 4.68
C GLY A 74 27.40 -12.67 5.76
N GLY A 75 26.93 -13.85 6.17
CA GLY A 75 27.56 -14.71 7.16
C GLY A 75 27.28 -14.32 8.61
N LEU A 76 26.28 -13.48 8.85
CA LEU A 76 25.88 -13.07 10.20
C LEU A 76 24.86 -14.07 10.78
N SER A 77 24.93 -14.30 12.08
CA SER A 77 23.89 -15.00 12.82
C SER A 77 22.67 -14.09 13.01
N VAL A 78 21.46 -14.62 12.75
CA VAL A 78 20.22 -13.84 12.81
C VAL A 78 19.18 -14.55 13.66
N ILE A 79 18.57 -13.82 14.58
CA ILE A 79 17.32 -14.21 15.24
C ILE A 79 16.25 -13.21 14.77
N MET A 80 15.13 -13.74 14.29
CA MET A 80 13.95 -12.97 13.92
C MET A 80 12.85 -13.24 14.96
N ILE A 81 12.18 -12.20 15.43
CA ILE A 81 11.03 -12.31 16.32
C ILE A 81 9.78 -11.74 15.66
N GLU A 82 8.65 -12.40 15.88
CA GLU A 82 7.33 -12.00 15.38
C GLU A 82 6.28 -12.14 16.49
N LYS A 83 5.46 -11.11 16.68
CA LYS A 83 4.44 -11.08 17.75
C LYS A 83 3.30 -12.06 17.50
N ASP A 84 2.92 -12.29 16.26
CA ASP A 84 1.84 -13.18 15.86
C ASP A 84 2.31 -14.65 15.82
N ALA A 85 1.37 -15.59 15.76
CA ALA A 85 1.68 -17.02 15.68
C ALA A 85 2.22 -17.45 14.31
N GLU A 86 2.10 -16.59 13.32
CA GLU A 86 2.60 -16.78 11.96
C GLU A 86 2.95 -15.41 11.35
N PHE A 87 3.64 -15.40 10.23
CA PHE A 87 3.96 -14.16 9.53
C PHE A 87 2.71 -13.53 8.88
N ASN A 88 2.70 -12.21 8.78
CA ASN A 88 1.62 -11.48 8.14
C ASN A 88 1.98 -11.17 6.67
N ALA A 89 1.25 -11.81 5.76
CA ALA A 89 1.41 -11.62 4.33
C ALA A 89 0.53 -10.48 3.83
N ASN A 90 1.11 -9.31 3.61
CA ASN A 90 0.41 -8.16 3.06
C ASN A 90 1.12 -7.64 1.81
N GLY A 91 0.35 -7.31 0.76
CA GLY A 91 0.85 -6.87 -0.55
C GLY A 91 0.89 -8.01 -1.57
N GLY A 92 1.77 -7.91 -2.56
CA GLY A 92 1.93 -8.92 -3.65
C GLY A 92 2.63 -8.38 -4.88
N ALA A 93 2.39 -7.11 -5.23
CA ALA A 93 3.06 -6.45 -6.34
C ALA A 93 4.29 -5.70 -5.85
N MET A 94 5.38 -5.77 -6.61
CA MET A 94 6.65 -5.16 -6.27
C MET A 94 7.07 -4.16 -7.35
N PHE A 95 7.76 -3.13 -6.92
CA PHE A 95 8.17 -2.03 -7.78
C PHE A 95 9.69 -1.97 -7.86
N PHE A 96 10.25 -2.25 -9.03
CA PHE A 96 11.68 -2.19 -9.27
C PHE A 96 11.98 -1.33 -10.51
N VAL A 97 13.17 -0.78 -10.55
CA VAL A 97 13.60 0.09 -11.65
C VAL A 97 14.80 -0.55 -12.35
N ASN A 98 14.64 -0.84 -13.64
CA ASN A 98 15.70 -1.34 -14.49
C ASN A 98 16.39 -2.61 -13.97
N SER A 99 15.61 -3.57 -13.44
CA SER A 99 16.11 -4.91 -13.14
C SER A 99 16.62 -5.61 -14.41
N SER A 100 17.43 -6.64 -14.27
CA SER A 100 17.92 -7.45 -15.40
C SER A 100 16.78 -8.01 -16.23
N TYR A 101 15.71 -8.47 -15.60
CA TYR A 101 14.51 -8.94 -16.29
C TYR A 101 13.84 -7.81 -17.12
N GLN A 102 13.68 -6.62 -16.54
CA GLN A 102 13.09 -5.48 -17.27
C GLN A 102 13.93 -5.10 -18.50
N LYS A 103 15.26 -5.11 -18.37
CA LYS A 103 16.18 -4.87 -19.48
C LYS A 103 16.09 -5.96 -20.56
N GLU A 104 15.99 -7.23 -20.15
CA GLU A 104 15.89 -8.37 -21.08
C GLU A 104 14.63 -8.30 -21.95
N ILE A 105 13.51 -7.87 -21.39
CA ILE A 105 12.26 -7.68 -22.16
C ILE A 105 12.19 -6.33 -22.89
N GLY A 106 13.27 -5.53 -22.85
CA GLY A 106 13.34 -4.22 -23.51
C GLY A 106 12.56 -3.10 -22.79
N TYR A 107 12.22 -3.30 -21.53
CA TYR A 107 11.56 -2.32 -20.68
C TYR A 107 12.57 -1.59 -19.81
N GLU A 108 13.14 -0.54 -20.33
CA GLU A 108 14.07 0.34 -19.63
C GLU A 108 13.50 1.74 -19.50
N VAL A 109 13.62 2.35 -18.34
CA VAL A 109 13.17 3.73 -18.09
C VAL A 109 14.37 4.64 -17.82
N ASP A 110 14.26 5.89 -18.20
CA ASP A 110 15.20 6.93 -17.79
C ASP A 110 15.00 7.21 -16.29
N GLU A 111 15.96 6.80 -15.47
CA GLU A 111 15.89 6.90 -14.01
C GLU A 111 15.76 8.36 -13.54
N ALA A 112 16.42 9.30 -14.21
CA ALA A 112 16.36 10.71 -13.84
C ALA A 112 14.96 11.29 -14.14
N GLN A 113 14.38 10.94 -15.27
CA GLN A 113 13.04 11.36 -15.65
C GLN A 113 11.99 10.70 -14.75
N ALA A 114 12.08 9.39 -14.54
CA ALA A 114 11.16 8.63 -13.72
C ALA A 114 11.20 9.07 -12.25
N GLY A 115 12.39 9.27 -11.69
CA GLY A 115 12.57 9.78 -10.33
C GLY A 115 12.03 11.19 -10.14
N SER A 116 12.25 12.07 -11.13
CA SER A 116 11.71 13.44 -11.11
C SER A 116 10.17 13.44 -11.14
N LEU A 117 9.57 12.61 -12.00
CA LEU A 117 8.12 12.46 -12.09
C LEU A 117 7.55 11.86 -10.80
N PHE A 118 8.20 10.87 -10.20
CA PHE A 118 7.80 10.28 -8.94
C PHE A 118 7.80 11.33 -7.82
N LEU A 119 8.84 12.17 -7.73
CA LEU A 119 8.91 13.27 -6.78
C LEU A 119 7.80 14.31 -7.01
N GLU A 120 7.44 14.57 -8.25
CA GLU A 120 6.31 15.45 -8.60
C GLU A 120 4.97 14.85 -8.13
N LEU A 121 4.75 13.58 -8.38
CA LEU A 121 3.55 12.85 -7.96
C LEU A 121 3.40 12.82 -6.43
N MET A 122 4.50 12.71 -5.71
CA MET A 122 4.55 12.75 -4.24
C MET A 122 4.46 14.18 -3.68
N GLY A 123 4.25 15.19 -4.53
CA GLY A 123 4.14 16.59 -4.13
C GLY A 123 5.42 17.15 -3.53
N LYS A 124 6.57 16.53 -3.79
CA LYS A 124 7.91 16.93 -3.30
C LYS A 124 8.06 16.96 -1.77
N LYS A 125 7.18 16.27 -1.05
CA LYS A 125 7.15 16.23 0.42
C LYS A 125 7.89 15.02 1.02
N VAL A 126 8.65 14.30 0.22
CA VAL A 126 9.39 13.10 0.64
C VAL A 126 10.88 13.42 0.79
N ASP A 127 11.58 12.59 1.54
CA ASP A 127 13.05 12.63 1.55
C ASP A 127 13.58 12.18 0.19
N GLN A 128 14.05 13.15 -0.59
CA GLN A 128 14.52 12.92 -1.94
C GLN A 128 15.73 11.98 -1.99
N SER A 129 16.55 11.95 -0.95
CA SER A 129 17.71 11.04 -0.91
C SER A 129 17.29 9.58 -0.88
N GLN A 130 16.18 9.26 -0.21
CA GLN A 130 15.62 7.92 -0.19
C GLN A 130 15.00 7.55 -1.53
N VAL A 131 14.29 8.49 -2.15
CA VAL A 131 13.71 8.27 -3.50
C VAL A 131 14.81 7.96 -4.50
N TRP A 132 15.87 8.78 -4.56
CA TRP A 132 16.98 8.53 -5.48
C TRP A 132 17.70 7.21 -5.18
N ARG A 133 17.91 6.86 -3.91
CA ARG A 133 18.44 5.54 -3.53
C ARG A 133 17.58 4.40 -4.04
N PHE A 134 16.25 4.55 -4.00
CA PHE A 134 15.33 3.56 -4.55
C PHE A 134 15.53 3.43 -6.07
N PHE A 135 15.58 4.53 -6.80
CA PHE A 135 15.80 4.49 -8.25
C PHE A 135 17.16 3.88 -8.61
N ASP A 136 18.21 4.23 -7.88
CA ASP A 136 19.58 3.74 -8.12
C ASP A 136 19.77 2.24 -7.77
N ARG A 137 19.01 1.70 -6.84
CA ARG A 137 19.29 0.39 -6.23
C ARG A 137 18.16 -0.64 -6.32
N SER A 138 16.95 -0.24 -6.66
CA SER A 138 15.81 -1.18 -6.65
C SER A 138 15.91 -2.25 -7.72
N GLY A 139 16.53 -1.98 -8.86
CA GLY A 139 16.78 -2.98 -9.90
C GLY A 139 17.66 -4.12 -9.39
N GLU A 140 18.78 -3.78 -8.73
CA GLU A 140 19.67 -4.76 -8.08
C GLU A 140 18.95 -5.57 -6.99
N ALA A 141 18.12 -4.90 -6.18
CA ALA A 141 17.30 -5.58 -5.17
C ALA A 141 16.27 -6.53 -5.80
N GLY A 142 15.69 -6.12 -6.94
CA GLY A 142 14.77 -6.96 -7.72
C GLY A 142 15.43 -8.19 -8.28
N ASP A 143 16.63 -8.06 -8.82
CA ASP A 143 17.43 -9.18 -9.34
C ASP A 143 17.80 -10.17 -8.21
N TRP A 144 18.20 -9.65 -7.06
CA TRP A 144 18.48 -10.45 -5.88
C TRP A 144 17.25 -11.23 -5.42
N PHE A 145 16.11 -10.56 -5.30
CA PHE A 145 14.85 -11.19 -4.91
C PHE A 145 14.40 -12.24 -5.93
N ALA A 146 14.45 -11.91 -7.23
CA ALA A 146 14.12 -12.84 -8.30
C ALA A 146 15.01 -14.09 -8.28
N GLY A 147 16.31 -13.93 -7.99
CA GLY A 147 17.24 -15.04 -7.85
C GLY A 147 16.93 -15.99 -6.66
N ILE A 148 16.28 -15.48 -5.60
CA ILE A 148 15.76 -16.33 -4.53
C ILE A 148 14.49 -17.04 -5.01
N MET A 149 13.54 -16.29 -5.57
CA MET A 149 12.24 -16.83 -6.01
C MET A 149 12.37 -17.89 -7.09
N ASP A 150 13.34 -17.76 -7.99
CA ASP A 150 13.63 -18.76 -9.04
C ASP A 150 13.94 -20.15 -8.46
N LYS A 151 14.59 -20.23 -7.29
CA LYS A 151 14.85 -21.51 -6.59
C LYS A 151 13.58 -22.25 -6.19
N TYR A 152 12.46 -21.51 -6.11
CA TYR A 152 11.15 -22.03 -5.74
C TYR A 152 10.18 -22.09 -6.93
N GLY A 153 10.70 -21.93 -8.16
CA GLY A 153 9.91 -22.00 -9.40
C GLY A 153 9.02 -20.79 -9.62
N MET A 154 9.32 -19.67 -8.97
CA MET A 154 8.63 -18.40 -9.16
C MET A 154 9.47 -17.49 -10.03
N HIS A 155 8.93 -17.09 -11.19
CA HIS A 155 9.65 -16.31 -12.19
C HIS A 155 9.06 -14.91 -12.34
N PRO A 156 9.90 -13.88 -12.58
CA PRO A 156 9.44 -12.51 -12.69
C PRO A 156 8.57 -12.31 -13.94
N VAL A 157 7.59 -11.44 -13.83
CA VAL A 157 6.73 -11.02 -14.91
C VAL A 157 6.34 -9.55 -14.71
N MET A 158 6.24 -8.79 -15.80
CA MET A 158 5.70 -7.43 -15.71
C MET A 158 4.19 -7.48 -15.48
N GLN A 159 3.76 -6.89 -14.38
CA GLN A 159 2.33 -6.70 -14.10
C GLN A 159 1.94 -5.28 -14.47
N GLY A 160 1.49 -5.06 -15.67
CA GLY A 160 1.13 -3.75 -16.16
C GLY A 160 2.34 -2.82 -16.31
N ILE A 161 2.28 -2.06 -17.34
CA ILE A 161 3.14 -0.89 -17.47
C ILE A 161 2.56 0.09 -16.48
N GLY A 162 3.22 0.36 -15.40
CA GLY A 162 2.81 1.18 -14.28
C GLY A 162 1.79 2.27 -14.60
N TYR A 163 1.24 2.96 -13.65
CA TYR A 163 0.27 4.03 -13.93
C TYR A 163 0.87 4.97 -14.97
N GLN A 164 0.57 4.72 -16.23
CA GLN A 164 0.95 5.63 -17.31
C GLN A 164 0.12 6.89 -17.15
N LEU A 165 0.67 7.83 -16.42
CA LEU A 165 0.12 9.19 -16.40
C LEU A 165 0.28 9.88 -17.75
N ASP A 166 1.14 9.35 -18.58
CA ASP A 166 1.28 9.72 -20.00
C ASP A 166 1.44 8.44 -20.84
N PRO A 167 0.45 8.05 -21.65
CA PRO A 167 0.54 6.87 -22.51
C PRO A 167 1.68 6.93 -23.53
N ASN A 168 2.29 8.12 -23.73
CA ASN A 168 3.43 8.31 -24.60
C ASN A 168 4.77 8.37 -23.85
N ASN A 169 4.74 8.23 -22.53
CA ASN A 169 5.91 8.41 -21.69
C ASN A 169 6.10 7.21 -20.74
N ASN A 170 7.03 6.33 -21.06
CA ASN A 170 7.44 5.18 -20.24
C ASN A 170 8.27 5.60 -19.02
N ALA A 171 8.07 6.80 -18.50
CA ALA A 171 8.87 7.34 -17.40
C ALA A 171 8.54 6.74 -16.02
N ILE A 172 7.45 5.98 -15.91
CA ILE A 172 7.10 5.33 -14.65
C ILE A 172 7.45 3.84 -14.74
N PRO A 173 8.31 3.34 -13.85
CA PRO A 173 8.63 1.93 -13.80
C PRO A 173 7.38 1.07 -13.61
N GLY A 174 7.30 -0.02 -14.35
CA GLY A 174 6.20 -0.99 -14.22
C GLY A 174 6.32 -1.81 -12.93
N THR A 175 5.20 -2.35 -12.50
CA THR A 175 5.15 -3.25 -11.36
C THR A 175 5.61 -4.64 -11.78
N LEU A 176 6.52 -5.24 -11.03
CA LEU A 176 6.90 -6.64 -11.18
C LEU A 176 6.01 -7.51 -10.30
N ALA A 177 5.57 -8.62 -10.85
CA ALA A 177 4.96 -9.73 -10.13
C ALA A 177 5.74 -11.00 -10.48
N PHE A 178 5.26 -12.13 -10.00
CA PHE A 178 5.86 -13.42 -10.30
C PHE A 178 4.76 -14.41 -10.66
N TYR A 179 5.09 -15.37 -11.51
CA TYR A 179 4.24 -16.50 -11.86
C TYR A 179 4.96 -17.81 -11.54
N GLY A 180 4.23 -18.88 -11.59
CA GLY A 180 4.81 -20.20 -11.24
C GLY A 180 4.75 -20.45 -9.75
N GLY A 181 4.78 -20.83 -8.89
CA GLY A 181 4.64 -21.10 -7.47
C GLY A 181 3.52 -22.10 -7.19
N PRO A 182 3.37 -22.51 -5.96
CA PRO A 182 2.46 -23.60 -5.63
C PRO A 182 0.98 -23.31 -5.90
N ASN A 183 0.59 -22.03 -5.92
CA ASN A 183 -0.80 -21.59 -6.07
C ASN A 183 -1.06 -20.80 -7.37
N THR A 184 -0.09 -20.74 -8.26
CA THR A 184 -0.18 -19.97 -9.52
C THR A 184 0.01 -20.91 -10.71
N PRO A 185 -0.78 -20.80 -11.80
CA PRO A 185 -0.57 -21.59 -13.00
C PRO A 185 0.84 -21.43 -13.57
N THR A 186 1.42 -22.53 -14.03
CA THR A 186 2.81 -22.57 -14.55
C THR A 186 2.90 -22.39 -16.05
N ASP A 187 1.78 -22.42 -16.77
CA ASP A 187 1.75 -22.36 -18.25
C ASP A 187 1.43 -20.95 -18.70
N VAL A 188 2.46 -20.21 -19.09
CA VAL A 188 2.41 -18.81 -19.58
C VAL A 188 2.92 -18.82 -21.02
N THR A 189 2.15 -19.42 -21.95
CA THR A 189 2.57 -19.54 -23.34
C THR A 189 2.32 -18.32 -24.22
N ASP A 190 1.42 -17.42 -23.81
CA ASP A 190 1.00 -16.25 -24.58
C ASP A 190 1.13 -14.94 -23.77
N TYR A 191 2.25 -14.77 -23.09
CA TYR A 191 2.50 -13.59 -22.30
C TYR A 191 2.97 -12.39 -23.13
N ASP A 192 2.21 -11.30 -23.06
CA ASP A 192 2.65 -9.99 -23.54
C ASP A 192 3.09 -9.12 -22.36
N PRO A 193 4.40 -8.85 -22.20
CA PRO A 193 4.91 -8.05 -21.09
C PRO A 193 4.37 -6.61 -21.06
N TYR A 194 3.82 -6.12 -22.17
CA TYR A 194 3.30 -4.75 -22.25
C TYR A 194 1.81 -4.62 -21.91
N THR A 195 1.04 -5.70 -22.02
CA THR A 195 -0.40 -5.65 -21.80
C THR A 195 -0.83 -6.23 -20.46
N CYS A 196 0.03 -6.99 -19.79
CA CYS A 196 -0.28 -7.71 -18.55
C CYS A 196 -1.49 -8.61 -18.62
N ASP A 197 -1.87 -9.01 -19.78
CA ASP A 197 -3.02 -9.88 -19.98
C ASP A 197 -2.61 -11.33 -19.73
N LEU A 198 -2.33 -11.63 -18.45
CA LEU A 198 -1.95 -13.00 -18.08
C LEU A 198 -3.16 -13.92 -17.90
N GLY A 199 -4.34 -13.36 -17.61
CA GLY A 199 -5.44 -14.18 -17.11
C GLY A 199 -5.03 -15.00 -15.86
N LEU A 200 -3.79 -14.80 -15.42
CA LEU A 200 -3.14 -15.50 -14.32
C LEU A 200 -3.05 -14.56 -13.14
N GLY A 201 -3.56 -14.95 -12.00
CA GLY A 201 -3.26 -14.28 -10.74
C GLY A 201 -1.74 -14.29 -10.52
N TYR A 202 -1.19 -13.20 -10.01
CA TYR A 202 0.20 -13.23 -9.54
C TYR A 202 0.31 -14.06 -8.28
N VAL A 203 1.53 -14.50 -8.00
CA VAL A 203 1.88 -15.21 -6.77
C VAL A 203 1.42 -14.37 -5.57
N PRO A 204 0.60 -14.90 -4.68
CA PRO A 204 0.20 -14.17 -3.49
C PRO A 204 1.38 -13.96 -2.54
N MET A 205 1.36 -12.89 -1.76
CA MET A 205 2.44 -12.56 -0.83
C MET A 205 2.79 -13.71 0.13
N VAL A 206 1.83 -14.52 0.50
CA VAL A 206 2.05 -15.69 1.36
C VAL A 206 3.03 -16.71 0.75
N ASP A 207 3.01 -16.88 -0.56
CA ASP A 207 3.92 -17.81 -1.25
C ASP A 207 5.36 -17.26 -1.29
N TYR A 208 5.51 -15.94 -1.49
CA TYR A 208 6.81 -15.28 -1.37
C TYR A 208 7.39 -15.43 0.03
N LEU A 209 6.56 -15.24 1.07
CA LEU A 209 7.02 -15.34 2.44
C LEU A 209 7.35 -16.77 2.83
N ASN A 210 6.58 -17.75 2.36
CA ASN A 210 6.92 -19.17 2.55
C ASN A 210 8.28 -19.51 1.91
N ALA A 211 8.51 -19.07 0.68
CA ALA A 211 9.76 -19.31 -0.03
C ALA A 211 10.95 -18.66 0.67
N ILE A 212 10.84 -17.39 1.07
CA ILE A 212 11.96 -16.72 1.72
C ILE A 212 12.16 -17.20 3.17
N ALA A 213 11.11 -17.63 3.87
CA ALA A 213 11.21 -18.26 5.18
C ALA A 213 11.97 -19.58 5.11
N ASP A 214 11.68 -20.43 4.11
CA ASP A 214 12.43 -21.66 3.87
C ASP A 214 13.90 -21.36 3.52
N TYR A 215 14.12 -20.35 2.66
CA TYR A 215 15.45 -19.91 2.26
C TYR A 215 16.30 -19.49 3.45
N VAL A 216 15.78 -18.63 4.33
CA VAL A 216 16.51 -18.16 5.51
C VAL A 216 16.67 -19.26 6.56
N GLY A 217 15.67 -20.14 6.68
CA GLY A 217 15.75 -21.33 7.53
C GLY A 217 16.89 -22.25 7.13
N GLY A 218 17.10 -22.43 5.82
CA GLY A 218 18.23 -23.19 5.25
C GLY A 218 19.61 -22.58 5.60
N MET A 219 19.68 -21.30 5.92
CA MET A 219 20.88 -20.59 6.38
C MET A 219 21.03 -20.55 7.91
N GLY A 220 20.09 -21.13 8.66
CA GLY A 220 20.13 -21.18 10.11
C GLY A 220 19.52 -19.97 10.82
N VAL A 221 18.78 -19.13 10.12
CA VAL A 221 18.00 -18.05 10.75
C VAL A 221 16.91 -18.68 11.63
N GLN A 222 16.83 -18.23 12.88
CA GLN A 222 15.80 -18.65 13.82
C GLN A 222 14.64 -17.66 13.77
N VAL A 223 13.42 -18.13 13.47
CA VAL A 223 12.20 -17.32 13.53
C VAL A 223 11.41 -17.71 14.77
N GLU A 224 11.20 -16.78 15.69
CA GLU A 224 10.49 -16.99 16.95
C GLU A 224 9.15 -16.26 16.88
N TYR A 225 8.07 -16.99 16.65
CA TYR A 225 6.71 -16.52 16.66
C TYR A 225 6.14 -16.39 18.07
N GLY A 226 5.04 -15.63 18.25
CA GLY A 226 4.45 -15.36 19.54
C GLY A 226 5.39 -14.57 20.48
N THR A 227 6.31 -13.81 19.91
CA THR A 227 7.37 -13.09 20.61
C THR A 227 7.25 -11.60 20.32
N THR A 228 6.74 -10.86 21.30
CA THR A 228 6.43 -9.43 21.17
C THR A 228 7.56 -8.57 21.72
N SER A 229 8.21 -7.75 20.89
CA SER A 229 9.16 -6.75 21.37
C SER A 229 8.49 -5.78 22.35
N GLU A 230 9.08 -5.56 23.54
CA GLU A 230 8.55 -4.69 24.58
C GLU A 230 9.31 -3.38 24.67
N TYR A 231 10.64 -3.42 24.65
CA TYR A 231 11.48 -2.22 24.59
C TYR A 231 12.88 -2.53 24.06
N LEU A 232 13.47 -1.53 23.42
CA LEU A 232 14.84 -1.59 22.93
C LEU A 232 15.84 -1.28 24.03
N LEU A 233 16.98 -1.94 23.99
CA LEU A 233 18.11 -1.72 24.89
C LEU A 233 19.15 -0.83 24.20
N ARG A 234 19.48 0.29 24.82
CA ARG A 234 20.50 1.24 24.34
C ARG A 234 21.64 1.33 25.31
N GLY A 235 22.87 1.07 24.84
CA GLY A 235 24.07 1.16 25.62
C GLY A 235 24.50 2.60 25.93
N ASP A 236 25.46 2.77 26.84
CA ASP A 236 25.99 4.07 27.24
C ASP A 236 26.69 4.81 26.08
N ASP A 237 27.18 4.08 25.08
CA ASP A 237 27.76 4.64 23.86
C ASP A 237 26.70 5.13 22.86
N GLY A 238 25.43 4.93 23.19
CA GLY A 238 24.28 5.32 22.39
C GLY A 238 23.85 4.30 21.32
N ARG A 239 24.54 3.16 21.21
CA ARG A 239 24.18 2.09 20.28
C ARG A 239 23.00 1.27 20.81
N VAL A 240 22.14 0.79 19.91
CA VAL A 240 21.09 -0.19 20.24
C VAL A 240 21.76 -1.58 20.29
N GLU A 241 21.76 -2.19 21.49
CA GLU A 241 22.46 -3.45 21.76
C GLU A 241 21.52 -4.66 21.80
N GLY A 242 20.24 -4.43 21.65
CA GLY A 242 19.24 -5.50 21.68
C GLY A 242 17.86 -5.00 22.10
N LEU A 243 17.09 -5.93 22.64
CA LEU A 243 15.74 -5.66 23.11
C LEU A 243 15.32 -6.68 24.20
N VAL A 244 14.25 -6.36 24.91
CA VAL A 244 13.49 -7.33 25.70
C VAL A 244 12.17 -7.61 24.99
N ALA A 245 11.77 -8.87 24.96
CA ALA A 245 10.52 -9.32 24.38
C ALA A 245 9.74 -10.21 25.35
N GLY A 246 8.41 -10.10 25.30
CA GLY A 246 7.48 -10.97 26.00
C GLY A 246 7.07 -12.18 25.14
N THR A 247 6.99 -13.33 25.79
CA THR A 247 6.49 -14.59 25.26
C THR A 247 5.42 -15.15 26.19
N GLU A 248 4.74 -16.24 25.76
CA GLU A 248 3.80 -16.92 26.66
C GLU A 248 4.46 -17.43 27.96
N ALA A 249 5.75 -17.76 27.91
CA ALA A 249 6.50 -18.26 29.06
C ALA A 249 7.00 -17.14 30.01
N GLY A 250 7.14 -15.93 29.51
CA GLY A 250 7.70 -14.77 30.22
C GLY A 250 8.64 -13.95 29.33
N HIS A 251 9.59 -13.22 29.96
CA HIS A 251 10.43 -12.27 29.27
C HIS A 251 11.77 -12.87 28.84
N VAL A 252 12.20 -12.51 27.62
CA VAL A 252 13.46 -12.94 26.99
C VAL A 252 14.25 -11.69 26.58
N ARG A 253 15.55 -11.66 26.91
CA ARG A 253 16.46 -10.63 26.45
C ARG A 253 17.20 -11.10 25.19
N TYR A 254 17.15 -10.30 24.13
CA TYR A 254 17.89 -10.52 22.88
C TYR A 254 19.03 -9.52 22.79
N THR A 255 20.25 -10.02 22.66
CA THR A 255 21.45 -9.19 22.51
C THR A 255 21.94 -9.24 21.08
N ALA A 256 22.16 -8.07 20.47
CA ALA A 256 22.59 -7.91 19.11
C ALA A 256 24.03 -7.35 19.05
N LYS A 257 24.98 -8.11 18.48
CA LYS A 257 26.38 -7.66 18.36
C LYS A 257 26.55 -6.55 17.31
N VAL A 258 25.78 -6.63 16.22
CA VAL A 258 25.82 -5.66 15.12
C VAL A 258 24.69 -4.64 15.27
N GLY A 259 23.46 -5.10 15.51
CA GLY A 259 22.33 -4.21 15.72
C GLY A 259 20.96 -4.87 15.56
N VAL A 260 19.92 -4.05 15.71
CA VAL A 260 18.52 -4.45 15.60
C VAL A 260 17.92 -3.86 14.32
N VAL A 261 17.28 -4.69 13.52
CA VAL A 261 16.53 -4.26 12.33
C VAL A 261 15.07 -4.09 12.70
N MET A 262 14.54 -2.88 12.51
CA MET A 262 13.15 -2.56 12.73
C MET A 262 12.33 -2.87 11.46
N ALA A 263 11.56 -3.95 11.48
CA ALA A 263 10.73 -4.40 10.36
C ALA A 263 9.27 -4.72 10.75
N ALA A 264 8.80 -4.14 11.87
CA ALA A 264 7.48 -4.39 12.45
C ALA A 264 6.34 -3.57 11.79
N GLY A 265 6.60 -2.94 10.64
CA GLY A 265 5.61 -2.20 9.87
C GLY A 265 5.29 -0.81 10.41
N ASP A 266 4.11 -0.33 10.04
CA ASP A 266 3.62 1.02 10.33
C ASP A 266 2.78 1.10 11.63
N TYR A 267 1.95 2.13 11.73
CA TYR A 267 1.06 2.39 12.88
C TYR A 267 -0.42 2.56 12.46
N GLY A 268 -0.80 2.05 11.29
CA GLY A 268 -2.13 2.27 10.71
C GLY A 268 -3.29 1.82 11.60
N ALA A 269 -3.11 0.79 12.43
CA ALA A 269 -4.11 0.33 13.39
C ALA A 269 -4.10 1.11 14.73
N ASN A 270 -3.17 2.04 14.94
CA ASN A 270 -3.12 2.86 16.13
C ASN A 270 -3.86 4.20 15.89
N ALA A 271 -5.10 4.30 16.37
CA ALA A 271 -5.95 5.47 16.17
C ALA A 271 -5.36 6.77 16.73
N GLU A 272 -4.63 6.71 17.85
CA GLU A 272 -4.03 7.91 18.46
C GLU A 272 -2.81 8.39 17.68
N MET A 273 -1.93 7.48 17.24
CA MET A 273 -0.82 7.80 16.35
C MET A 273 -1.32 8.33 15.01
N MET A 274 -2.34 7.69 14.43
CA MET A 274 -3.00 8.16 13.21
C MET A 274 -3.59 9.55 13.39
N GLY A 275 -4.27 9.80 14.49
CA GLY A 275 -4.81 11.13 14.83
C GLY A 275 -3.74 12.20 15.01
N THR A 276 -2.57 11.82 15.52
CA THR A 276 -1.45 12.73 15.78
C THR A 276 -0.73 13.14 14.50
N TRP A 277 -0.44 12.17 13.61
CA TRP A 277 0.41 12.41 12.45
C TRP A 277 -0.30 12.38 11.09
N CYS A 278 -1.47 11.73 11.03
CA CYS A 278 -2.26 11.65 9.81
C CYS A 278 -3.51 12.52 9.90
N ASN A 279 -3.35 13.85 9.93
CA ASN A 279 -4.45 14.81 10.01
C ASN A 279 -5.53 14.61 8.93
N THR A 280 -5.14 14.09 7.79
CA THR A 280 -6.03 13.74 6.68
C THR A 280 -7.02 12.65 7.10
N VAL A 281 -6.56 11.70 7.90
CA VAL A 281 -7.37 10.60 8.43
C VAL A 281 -8.40 11.13 9.43
N ALA A 282 -8.01 12.03 10.32
CA ALA A 282 -8.92 12.67 11.27
C ALA A 282 -10.08 13.42 10.57
N ARG A 283 -9.84 13.93 9.35
CA ARG A 283 -10.83 14.64 8.54
C ARG A 283 -11.76 13.73 7.74
N SER A 284 -11.46 12.46 7.60
CA SER A 284 -12.22 11.50 6.79
C SER A 284 -13.56 11.06 7.40
N ASN A 285 -13.94 11.61 8.56
CA ASN A 285 -15.16 11.25 9.30
C ASN A 285 -15.30 9.74 9.59
N GLY A 286 -14.18 9.05 9.77
CA GLY A 286 -14.16 7.60 10.03
C GLY A 286 -14.33 6.72 8.78
N ASN A 287 -14.33 7.31 7.59
CA ASN A 287 -14.32 6.58 6.32
C ASN A 287 -12.90 6.13 5.97
N ILE A 288 -12.28 5.35 6.86
CA ILE A 288 -10.93 4.83 6.69
C ILE A 288 -11.00 3.32 6.72
N MET A 289 -10.44 2.71 5.71
CA MET A 289 -10.09 1.30 5.78
C MET A 289 -8.66 1.19 6.32
N ILE A 290 -8.51 0.58 7.48
CA ILE A 290 -7.21 0.24 8.04
C ILE A 290 -6.79 -1.08 7.39
N ALA A 291 -5.79 -1.02 6.53
CA ALA A 291 -5.34 -2.18 5.76
C ALA A 291 -4.30 -3.03 6.51
N THR A 292 -3.82 -2.59 7.67
CA THR A 292 -2.75 -3.27 8.41
C THR A 292 -3.12 -3.48 9.87
N PRO A 293 -2.67 -4.58 10.52
CA PRO A 293 -2.84 -4.78 11.96
C PRO A 293 -1.78 -4.05 12.80
N ASN A 294 -0.92 -3.26 12.18
CA ASN A 294 0.26 -2.67 12.80
C ASN A 294 -0.11 -1.53 13.76
N THR A 295 0.38 -1.60 14.98
CA THR A 295 0.06 -0.69 16.09
C THR A 295 1.17 0.31 16.40
N GLY A 296 2.29 0.26 15.66
CA GLY A 296 3.42 1.19 15.83
C GLY A 296 4.25 0.95 17.09
N ASP A 297 4.18 -0.24 17.68
CA ASP A 297 4.84 -0.51 18.98
C ASP A 297 6.35 -0.35 18.90
N LEU A 298 6.99 -0.85 17.84
CA LEU A 298 8.42 -0.69 17.67
C LEU A 298 8.84 0.76 17.39
N LEU A 299 7.98 1.56 16.76
CA LEU A 299 8.21 3.00 16.58
C LEU A 299 8.21 3.71 17.96
N LYS A 300 7.26 3.37 18.84
CA LYS A 300 7.23 3.88 20.21
C LYS A 300 8.51 3.53 20.96
N GLN A 301 8.94 2.26 20.88
CA GLN A 301 10.17 1.79 21.51
C GLN A 301 11.41 2.57 21.02
N ALA A 302 11.49 2.84 19.72
CA ALA A 302 12.57 3.66 19.18
C ALA A 302 12.52 5.10 19.73
N MET A 303 11.33 5.68 19.88
CA MET A 303 11.16 7.02 20.45
C MET A 303 11.53 7.09 21.93
N TRP A 304 11.25 6.05 22.71
CA TRP A 304 11.68 5.99 24.12
C TRP A 304 13.19 6.07 24.31
N ILE A 305 13.94 5.57 23.33
CA ILE A 305 15.42 5.63 23.32
C ILE A 305 15.99 6.82 22.53
N GLY A 306 15.15 7.77 22.11
CA GLY A 306 15.54 9.05 21.52
C GLY A 306 15.45 9.16 20.00
N ALA A 307 14.85 8.19 19.30
CA ALA A 307 14.50 8.38 17.90
C ALA A 307 13.39 9.43 17.76
N VAL A 308 13.35 10.07 16.60
CA VAL A 308 12.33 11.06 16.27
C VAL A 308 11.59 10.65 15.01
N MET A 309 10.30 10.97 14.98
CA MET A 309 9.51 10.79 13.76
C MET A 309 9.89 11.84 12.72
N GLN A 310 9.77 11.49 11.46
CA GLN A 310 9.99 12.44 10.36
C GLN A 310 9.05 13.65 10.51
N PRO A 311 9.55 14.89 10.36
CA PRO A 311 8.77 16.09 10.72
C PRO A 311 7.57 16.38 9.80
N TRP A 312 7.45 15.72 8.68
CA TRP A 312 6.38 15.97 7.71
C TRP A 312 5.66 14.66 7.39
N GLN A 313 4.86 14.19 8.35
CA GLN A 313 4.12 12.95 8.20
C GLN A 313 2.69 13.22 7.75
N ASP A 314 2.54 13.57 6.51
CA ASP A 314 1.21 13.61 5.91
C ASP A 314 1.10 12.36 5.04
N HIS A 315 0.62 11.27 5.60
CA HIS A 315 0.28 10.10 4.80
C HIS A 315 -0.82 10.49 3.83
N ALA A 316 -0.51 10.40 2.56
CA ALA A 316 -1.53 10.53 1.54
C ALA A 316 -2.45 9.30 1.65
N PRO A 317 -3.71 9.47 2.03
CA PRO A 317 -4.65 8.36 1.97
C PRO A 317 -4.73 7.89 0.53
N SER A 318 -4.74 6.59 0.32
CA SER A 318 -5.05 6.04 -0.99
C SER A 318 -6.57 5.93 -1.13
N CYS A 319 -7.10 6.42 -2.24
CA CYS A 319 -8.48 6.18 -2.59
C CYS A 319 -8.56 4.83 -3.29
N PHE A 320 -8.74 3.75 -2.55
CA PHE A 320 -9.15 2.49 -3.12
C PHE A 320 -10.66 2.53 -3.30
N VAL A 321 -11.08 2.55 -4.52
CA VAL A 321 -12.47 2.37 -4.90
C VAL A 321 -12.53 0.99 -5.50
N GLY A 322 -13.39 0.12 -4.97
CA GLY A 322 -13.44 -1.30 -5.31
C GLY A 322 -13.49 -1.57 -6.82
N ASP A 323 -13.25 -2.80 -7.21
CA ASP A 323 -12.97 -3.29 -8.57
C ASP A 323 -13.92 -2.85 -9.70
N ALA A 324 -15.10 -2.37 -9.37
CA ALA A 324 -16.07 -1.87 -10.34
C ALA A 324 -16.13 -0.34 -10.45
N HIS A 325 -15.28 0.39 -9.71
CA HIS A 325 -15.33 1.86 -9.70
C HIS A 325 -14.46 2.45 -10.81
N PRO A 326 -15.04 3.27 -11.69
CA PRO A 326 -14.27 3.94 -12.72
C PRO A 326 -13.29 4.95 -12.11
N ILE A 327 -12.01 4.76 -12.36
CA ILE A 327 -10.96 5.74 -12.08
C ILE A 327 -10.80 6.69 -13.28
N TRP A 328 -10.32 7.92 -13.02
CA TRP A 328 -10.14 8.97 -14.03
C TRP A 328 -11.41 9.45 -14.73
N ASN A 329 -12.55 9.39 -14.05
CA ASN A 329 -13.79 10.00 -14.51
C ASN A 329 -14.00 11.37 -13.88
N LEU A 330 -14.88 12.16 -14.49
CA LEU A 330 -15.26 13.44 -13.93
C LEU A 330 -15.72 13.29 -12.48
N ASN A 331 -15.01 13.94 -11.57
CA ASN A 331 -15.39 14.01 -10.17
C ASN A 331 -16.00 15.37 -9.84
N VAL A 332 -17.20 15.36 -9.28
CA VAL A 332 -17.87 16.57 -8.80
C VAL A 332 -18.06 16.52 -7.28
N ASN A 333 -18.01 17.68 -6.64
CA ASN A 333 -18.28 17.84 -5.22
C ASN A 333 -19.79 17.97 -4.92
N ALA A 334 -20.14 18.18 -3.65
CA ALA A 334 -21.53 18.35 -3.21
C ALA A 334 -22.23 19.60 -3.81
N ALA A 335 -21.50 20.51 -4.43
CA ALA A 335 -22.06 21.62 -5.18
C ALA A 335 -22.23 21.33 -6.68
N GLY A 336 -21.96 20.12 -7.14
CA GLY A 336 -22.02 19.72 -8.55
C GLY A 336 -20.85 20.23 -9.40
N GLN A 337 -19.79 20.74 -8.77
CA GLN A 337 -18.65 21.34 -9.44
C GLN A 337 -17.45 20.43 -9.47
N ARG A 338 -16.72 20.38 -10.60
CA ARG A 338 -15.41 19.74 -10.70
C ARG A 338 -14.41 20.45 -9.80
N PHE A 339 -13.62 19.70 -9.05
CA PHE A 339 -12.74 20.25 -8.03
C PHE A 339 -11.26 19.81 -8.17
N THR A 340 -10.96 18.89 -9.07
CA THR A 340 -9.61 18.38 -9.29
C THR A 340 -9.40 17.97 -10.75
N ASN A 341 -8.15 17.74 -11.13
CA ASN A 341 -7.80 17.02 -12.34
C ASN A 341 -7.82 15.51 -12.01
N GLU A 342 -8.65 14.76 -12.69
CA GLU A 342 -8.83 13.32 -12.46
C GLU A 342 -7.66 12.49 -12.97
N TYR A 343 -6.87 13.06 -13.88
CA TYR A 343 -5.65 12.44 -14.38
C TYR A 343 -4.51 12.68 -13.38
N THR A 344 -4.59 12.00 -12.25
CA THR A 344 -3.66 12.16 -11.13
C THR A 344 -3.52 10.84 -10.36
N SER A 345 -2.58 10.75 -9.42
CA SER A 345 -2.45 9.59 -8.56
C SER A 345 -3.68 9.42 -7.65
N THR A 346 -3.98 8.18 -7.25
CA THR A 346 -5.06 7.88 -6.31
C THR A 346 -4.91 8.63 -4.99
N SER A 347 -3.68 8.80 -4.52
CA SER A 347 -3.38 9.59 -3.32
C SER A 347 -3.68 11.07 -3.49
N SER A 348 -3.36 11.66 -4.65
CA SER A 348 -3.70 13.06 -4.95
C SER A 348 -5.21 13.25 -5.06
N LEU A 349 -5.91 12.31 -5.69
CA LEU A 349 -7.37 12.33 -5.76
C LEU A 349 -8.00 12.23 -4.36
N ALA A 350 -7.54 11.30 -3.53
CA ALA A 350 -7.99 11.14 -2.14
C ALA A 350 -7.80 12.44 -1.33
N ASN A 351 -6.63 13.07 -1.45
CA ASN A 351 -6.35 14.36 -0.81
C ASN A 351 -7.29 15.48 -1.32
N ALA A 352 -7.64 15.47 -2.59
CA ALA A 352 -8.60 16.43 -3.14
C ALA A 352 -10.02 16.18 -2.61
N ILE A 353 -10.43 14.92 -2.48
CA ILE A 353 -11.75 14.52 -1.94
C ILE A 353 -11.88 14.91 -0.47
N ILE A 354 -10.87 14.66 0.35
CA ILE A 354 -10.88 14.98 1.80
C ILE A 354 -11.05 16.49 2.04
N ARG A 355 -10.64 17.32 1.10
CA ARG A 355 -10.82 18.78 1.18
C ARG A 355 -12.23 19.24 0.81
N GLN A 356 -13.07 18.34 0.25
CA GLN A 356 -14.44 18.67 -0.08
C GLN A 356 -15.34 18.61 1.16
N LYS A 357 -16.51 19.25 1.07
CA LYS A 357 -17.52 19.20 2.14
C LYS A 357 -17.89 17.73 2.40
N ASP A 358 -17.89 17.34 3.65
CA ASP A 358 -18.23 15.99 4.14
C ASP A 358 -17.33 14.89 3.55
N CYS A 359 -16.15 15.23 3.03
CA CYS A 359 -15.21 14.31 2.36
C CYS A 359 -15.91 13.48 1.26
N LYS A 360 -16.82 14.12 0.52
CA LYS A 360 -17.62 13.45 -0.51
C LYS A 360 -17.33 13.95 -1.90
N ASN A 361 -17.33 13.03 -2.84
CA ASN A 361 -17.34 13.28 -4.27
C ASN A 361 -18.34 12.36 -4.96
N TYR A 362 -18.68 12.70 -6.19
CA TYR A 362 -19.51 11.89 -7.07
C TYR A 362 -18.76 11.73 -8.39
N ALA A 363 -18.43 10.49 -8.76
CA ALA A 363 -17.81 10.17 -10.03
C ALA A 363 -18.88 10.00 -11.10
N LEU A 364 -18.81 10.80 -12.17
CA LEU A 364 -19.77 10.80 -13.26
C LEU A 364 -19.18 10.08 -14.48
N PHE A 365 -19.87 9.06 -14.98
CA PHE A 365 -19.46 8.31 -16.16
C PHE A 365 -20.66 7.76 -16.94
N ASN A 366 -20.45 7.28 -18.14
CA ASN A 366 -21.48 6.66 -18.95
C ASN A 366 -21.13 5.20 -19.27
N GLN A 367 -22.09 4.44 -19.79
CA GLN A 367 -21.90 3.01 -20.11
C GLN A 367 -20.79 2.74 -21.14
N LYS A 368 -20.42 3.71 -21.97
CA LYS A 368 -19.29 3.56 -22.90
C LYS A 368 -17.96 3.33 -22.17
N TYR A 369 -17.88 3.73 -20.91
CA TYR A 369 -16.70 3.50 -20.11
C TYR A 369 -16.35 2.00 -20.00
N ALA A 370 -17.34 1.12 -19.93
CA ALA A 370 -17.13 -0.32 -19.92
C ALA A 370 -16.31 -0.82 -21.12
N THR A 371 -16.50 -0.20 -22.31
CA THR A 371 -15.75 -0.56 -23.53
C THR A 371 -14.37 0.10 -23.61
N GLN A 372 -14.08 1.05 -22.73
CA GLN A 372 -12.83 1.82 -22.70
C GLN A 372 -11.88 1.32 -21.62
N LEU A 373 -12.38 0.51 -20.67
CA LEU A 373 -11.61 0.00 -19.55
C LEU A 373 -10.36 -0.82 -19.93
N PRO A 374 -10.37 -1.62 -21.00
CA PRO A 374 -9.17 -2.32 -21.46
C PRO A 374 -8.01 -1.40 -21.82
N ALA A 375 -8.30 -0.12 -22.08
CA ALA A 375 -7.29 0.91 -22.32
C ALA A 375 -6.73 1.54 -21.01
N VAL A 376 -7.29 1.14 -19.87
CA VAL A 376 -6.86 1.62 -18.54
C VAL A 376 -5.99 0.55 -17.90
N PRO A 377 -4.66 0.72 -17.83
CA PRO A 377 -3.77 -0.26 -17.23
C PRO A 377 -4.05 -0.43 -15.74
N GLY A 378 -4.11 -1.68 -15.29
CA GLY A 378 -3.87 -2.00 -13.90
C GLY A 378 -5.07 -1.97 -12.96
N ILE A 379 -6.04 -2.88 -13.17
CA ILE A 379 -6.74 -3.46 -12.03
C ILE A 379 -5.79 -4.50 -11.46
N ILE A 380 -5.35 -4.25 -10.24
CA ILE A 380 -4.43 -5.12 -9.52
C ILE A 380 -5.11 -6.48 -9.32
N GLY A 381 -4.61 -7.54 -9.98
CA GLY A 381 -4.90 -8.94 -9.66
C GLY A 381 -6.25 -9.50 -10.07
N GLY A 382 -6.56 -9.55 -11.36
CA GLY A 382 -7.73 -10.26 -11.85
C GLY A 382 -7.85 -10.23 -13.37
N GLU A 383 -8.66 -11.12 -13.93
CA GLU A 383 -9.10 -10.99 -15.33
C GLU A 383 -9.70 -9.60 -15.53
N VAL A 384 -9.30 -8.92 -16.62
CA VAL A 384 -9.98 -7.68 -17.03
C VAL A 384 -11.44 -8.03 -17.29
N PRO A 385 -12.40 -7.49 -16.53
CA PRO A 385 -13.80 -7.86 -16.70
C PRO A 385 -14.28 -7.43 -18.09
N THR A 386 -15.07 -8.26 -18.74
CA THR A 386 -15.71 -7.88 -20.00
C THR A 386 -16.63 -6.67 -19.78
N PRO A 387 -16.94 -5.89 -20.84
CA PRO A 387 -17.91 -4.79 -20.72
C PRO A 387 -19.24 -5.22 -20.12
N GLU A 388 -19.71 -6.43 -20.44
CA GLU A 388 -20.95 -7.00 -19.93
C GLU A 388 -20.85 -7.29 -18.43
N GLN A 389 -19.75 -7.88 -17.96
CA GLN A 389 -19.49 -8.15 -16.55
C GLN A 389 -19.40 -6.85 -15.74
N LEU A 390 -18.78 -5.80 -16.29
CA LEU A 390 -18.75 -4.49 -15.64
C LEU A 390 -20.13 -3.86 -15.53
N ILE A 391 -20.92 -3.90 -16.59
CA ILE A 391 -22.29 -3.36 -16.57
C ILE A 391 -23.15 -4.12 -15.57
N GLU A 392 -23.04 -5.45 -15.50
CA GLU A 392 -23.74 -6.26 -14.50
C GLU A 392 -23.30 -5.91 -13.07
N ALA A 393 -22.02 -5.71 -12.84
CA ALA A 393 -21.50 -5.28 -11.54
C ALA A 393 -22.06 -3.91 -11.14
N TRP A 394 -22.08 -2.95 -12.06
CA TRP A 394 -22.68 -1.63 -11.79
C TRP A 394 -24.20 -1.71 -11.54
N ASP A 395 -24.92 -2.56 -12.26
CA ASP A 395 -26.35 -2.74 -12.02
C ASP A 395 -26.62 -3.32 -10.62
N LYS A 396 -25.78 -4.26 -10.15
CA LYS A 396 -25.83 -4.74 -8.75
C LYS A 396 -25.55 -3.62 -7.73
N LEU A 397 -24.64 -2.71 -8.03
CA LEU A 397 -24.36 -1.55 -7.18
C LEU A 397 -25.54 -0.54 -7.18
N VAL A 398 -26.26 -0.42 -8.29
CA VAL A 398 -27.49 0.38 -8.37
C VAL A 398 -28.59 -0.26 -7.52
N GLU A 399 -28.78 -1.58 -7.61
CA GLU A 399 -29.75 -2.33 -6.79
C GLU A 399 -29.43 -2.22 -5.29
N ALA A 400 -28.17 -2.20 -4.93
CA ALA A 400 -27.69 -1.99 -3.56
C ALA A 400 -27.83 -0.54 -3.07
N GLY A 401 -28.27 0.39 -3.94
CA GLY A 401 -28.38 1.81 -3.60
C GLY A 401 -27.03 2.56 -3.47
N LEU A 402 -25.94 1.93 -3.92
CA LEU A 402 -24.60 2.50 -3.90
C LEU A 402 -24.34 3.37 -5.13
N TYR A 403 -24.98 3.04 -6.26
CA TYR A 403 -24.89 3.77 -7.51
C TYR A 403 -26.27 4.32 -7.89
N VAL A 404 -26.25 5.39 -8.69
CA VAL A 404 -27.42 5.99 -9.29
C VAL A 404 -27.31 5.88 -10.81
N LYS A 405 -28.39 5.40 -11.45
CA LYS A 405 -28.50 5.26 -12.91
C LYS A 405 -29.72 6.02 -13.42
N ALA A 406 -29.55 6.76 -14.51
CA ALA A 406 -30.63 7.45 -15.21
C ALA A 406 -30.26 7.67 -16.70
N ASP A 407 -31.23 8.10 -17.49
CA ASP A 407 -31.05 8.33 -18.92
C ASP A 407 -30.43 9.72 -19.22
N THR A 408 -30.54 10.66 -18.30
CA THR A 408 -30.04 12.03 -18.45
C THR A 408 -29.16 12.47 -17.28
N ILE A 409 -28.30 13.47 -17.52
CA ILE A 409 -27.46 14.08 -16.48
C ILE A 409 -28.32 14.77 -15.44
N GLU A 410 -29.39 15.42 -15.86
CA GLU A 410 -30.34 16.12 -15.01
C GLU A 410 -30.97 15.14 -14.00
N GLU A 411 -31.51 14.03 -14.48
CA GLU A 411 -32.13 13.00 -13.62
C GLU A 411 -31.14 12.38 -12.63
N VAL A 412 -29.90 12.21 -13.08
CA VAL A 412 -28.85 11.73 -12.21
C VAL A 412 -28.56 12.73 -11.11
N ALA A 413 -28.40 14.01 -11.45
CA ALA A 413 -28.14 15.07 -10.49
C ALA A 413 -29.29 15.16 -9.46
N GLU A 414 -30.54 15.08 -9.92
CA GLU A 414 -31.73 15.07 -9.03
C GLU A 414 -31.70 13.89 -8.06
N LYS A 415 -31.41 12.68 -8.55
CA LYS A 415 -31.32 11.47 -7.70
C LYS A 415 -30.18 11.56 -6.67
N LEU A 416 -29.10 12.27 -6.99
CA LEU A 416 -27.98 12.53 -6.07
C LEU A 416 -28.23 13.70 -5.12
N GLY A 417 -29.33 14.46 -5.29
CA GLY A 417 -29.60 15.68 -4.52
C GLY A 417 -28.67 16.84 -4.88
N LEU A 418 -28.13 16.87 -6.09
CA LEU A 418 -27.32 17.93 -6.64
C LEU A 418 -28.17 18.88 -7.51
N ASP A 419 -27.69 20.12 -7.70
CA ASP A 419 -28.33 21.06 -8.63
C ASP A 419 -28.12 20.63 -10.08
N PRO A 420 -29.18 20.24 -10.83
CA PRO A 420 -29.06 19.73 -12.19
C PRO A 420 -28.39 20.72 -13.15
N GLY A 421 -28.70 22.01 -13.01
CA GLY A 421 -28.12 23.04 -13.89
C GLY A 421 -26.61 23.17 -13.73
N THR A 422 -26.12 23.10 -12.50
CA THR A 422 -24.68 23.14 -12.21
C THR A 422 -23.98 21.89 -12.72
N VAL A 423 -24.55 20.69 -12.52
CA VAL A 423 -23.96 19.44 -12.97
C VAL A 423 -23.90 19.39 -14.49
N VAL A 424 -24.98 19.77 -15.18
CA VAL A 424 -25.00 19.86 -16.66
C VAL A 424 -23.92 20.80 -17.18
N ALA A 425 -23.83 22.01 -16.64
CA ALA A 425 -22.81 22.97 -17.04
C ALA A 425 -21.38 22.46 -16.78
N THR A 426 -21.17 21.73 -15.67
CA THR A 426 -19.88 21.11 -15.34
C THR A 426 -19.51 20.02 -16.35
N VAL A 427 -20.45 19.16 -16.73
CA VAL A 427 -20.25 18.12 -17.73
C VAL A 427 -19.99 18.70 -19.13
N GLU A 428 -20.76 19.72 -19.52
CA GLU A 428 -20.55 20.40 -20.79
C GLU A 428 -19.14 21.00 -20.89
N ARG A 429 -18.72 21.71 -19.84
CA ARG A 429 -17.36 22.24 -19.77
C ARG A 429 -16.28 21.17 -19.77
N TYR A 430 -16.51 20.03 -19.10
CA TYR A 430 -15.57 18.91 -19.08
C TYR A 430 -15.39 18.30 -20.47
N ASN A 431 -16.45 18.22 -21.26
CA ASN A 431 -16.40 17.72 -22.63
C ASN A 431 -15.69 18.66 -23.63
N GLU A 432 -15.56 19.95 -23.28
CA GLU A 432 -14.85 20.94 -24.10
C GLU A 432 -13.33 20.95 -23.87
N MET A 433 -12.86 20.33 -22.76
CA MET A 433 -11.42 20.27 -22.40
C MET A 433 -10.73 19.08 -23.03
#